data_1cb4ff12ed702487f7dd9ef131dd87ad
#
_entry.id   1cb4ff12ed702487f7dd9ef131dd87ad
#
_cell.length_a   1.000
_cell.length_b   1.000
_cell.length_c   1.000
_cell.angle_alpha   90.00
_cell.angle_beta   90.00
_cell.angle_gamma   90.00
#
_symmetry.space_group_name_H-M   'P 1'
#
loop_
_entity.id
_entity.type
_entity.pdbx_description
1 polymer ?
#
loop_
_entity_poly.entity_id
_entity_poly.type
_entity_poly.pdbx_seq_one_letter_code
_entity_poly.pdbx_strand_id
1 'polypeptide(L)'
;SLDLFERRLVRDRGAIAGLLLDEIAQTVDDLATGALATESVLLGDALAAFRGILEHTFAQADAAPRVAALGLTRLLMSMGDVIVGWLLLRTAAAALARQSDPSLLKTADADLAGSVAAGRWFARQVLPHLTAELVAARLLDEEPLLLPDASL
;
A
#
# COMPACT_ATOMS: atom_id res chain seq x y z
N SER A 1 -5.32 6.42 -17.55
CA SER A 1 -5.11 6.48 -16.09
C SER A 1 -5.63 7.79 -15.48
N LEU A 2 -5.44 8.95 -16.14
CA LEU A 2 -6.02 10.24 -15.72
C LEU A 2 -7.55 10.19 -15.65
N ASP A 3 -8.22 9.55 -16.60
CA ASP A 3 -9.68 9.41 -16.65
C ASP A 3 -10.23 8.58 -15.48
N LEU A 4 -9.50 7.57 -15.03
CA LEU A 4 -9.85 6.76 -13.87
C LEU A 4 -9.69 7.54 -12.56
N PHE A 5 -8.63 8.35 -12.48
CA PHE A 5 -8.34 9.21 -11.34
C PHE A 5 -9.38 10.33 -11.20
N GLU A 6 -9.67 11.06 -12.30
CA GLU A 6 -10.63 12.16 -12.28
C GLU A 6 -12.07 11.71 -12.03
N ARG A 7 -12.49 10.58 -12.60
CA ARG A 7 -13.90 10.15 -12.53
C ARG A 7 -14.27 9.37 -11.28
N ARG A 8 -13.35 8.58 -10.70
CA ARG A 8 -13.67 7.71 -9.56
C ARG A 8 -13.07 8.16 -8.25
N LEU A 9 -11.77 8.48 -8.22
CA LEU A 9 -11.12 8.88 -6.97
C LEU A 9 -11.49 10.30 -6.53
N VAL A 10 -11.54 11.25 -7.48
CA VAL A 10 -11.82 12.66 -7.16
C VAL A 10 -13.31 12.88 -6.94
N ARG A 11 -14.18 12.25 -7.74
CA ARG A 11 -15.62 12.45 -7.64
C ARG A 11 -16.22 11.92 -6.33
N ASP A 12 -15.74 10.77 -5.86
CA ASP A 12 -16.20 10.15 -4.61
C ASP A 12 -15.31 10.55 -3.42
N ARG A 13 -14.38 11.52 -3.61
CA ARG A 13 -13.42 12.00 -2.59
C ARG A 13 -12.69 10.88 -1.85
N GLY A 14 -12.42 9.78 -2.56
CA GLY A 14 -11.73 8.65 -1.98
C GLY A 14 -12.58 7.80 -1.01
N ALA A 15 -13.91 7.94 -1.00
CA ALA A 15 -14.76 7.20 -0.09
C ALA A 15 -14.58 5.67 -0.22
N ILE A 16 -14.50 5.16 -1.46
CA ILE A 16 -14.26 3.73 -1.71
C ILE A 16 -12.83 3.34 -1.28
N ALA A 17 -11.84 4.19 -1.58
CA ALA A 17 -10.47 3.97 -1.11
C ALA A 17 -10.42 3.99 0.42
N GLY A 18 -11.16 4.89 1.07
CA GLY A 18 -11.28 4.98 2.53
C GLY A 18 -11.76 3.68 3.16
N LEU A 19 -12.81 3.06 2.61
CA LEU A 19 -13.33 1.77 3.09
C LEU A 19 -12.28 0.65 3.00
N LEU A 20 -11.54 0.58 1.89
CA LEU A 20 -10.46 -0.39 1.73
C LEU A 20 -9.33 -0.15 2.73
N LEU A 21 -8.93 1.11 2.93
CA LEU A 21 -7.87 1.47 3.88
C LEU A 21 -8.28 1.15 5.33
N ASP A 22 -9.57 1.30 5.67
CA ASP A 22 -10.10 0.93 6.99
C ASP A 22 -10.09 -0.60 7.19
N GLU A 23 -10.37 -1.38 6.14
CA GLU A 23 -10.26 -2.84 6.19
C GLU A 23 -8.80 -3.30 6.38
N ILE A 24 -7.85 -2.63 5.72
CA ILE A 24 -6.42 -2.88 5.93
C ILE A 24 -6.02 -2.53 7.37
N ALA A 25 -6.49 -1.41 7.91
CA ALA A 25 -6.24 -1.01 9.29
C ALA A 25 -6.79 -2.03 10.29
N GLN A 26 -7.95 -2.62 10.02
CA GLN A 26 -8.50 -3.69 10.84
C GLN A 26 -7.59 -4.93 10.83
N THR A 27 -7.03 -5.29 9.67
CA THR A 27 -6.06 -6.39 9.58
C THR A 27 -4.79 -6.10 10.40
N VAL A 28 -4.30 -4.86 10.40
CA VAL A 28 -3.17 -4.45 11.25
C VAL A 28 -3.48 -4.72 12.72
N ASP A 29 -4.65 -4.32 13.20
CA ASP A 29 -5.07 -4.55 14.58
C ASP A 29 -5.20 -6.05 14.89
N ASP A 30 -5.79 -6.83 13.99
CA ASP A 30 -5.97 -8.28 14.14
C ASP A 30 -4.64 -9.04 14.25
N LEU A 31 -3.59 -8.57 13.57
CA LEU A 31 -2.27 -9.19 13.56
C LEU A 31 -1.31 -8.66 14.63
N ALA A 32 -1.71 -7.64 15.39
CA ALA A 32 -0.81 -6.91 16.30
C ALA A 32 -0.24 -7.77 17.44
N THR A 33 -0.90 -8.85 17.81
CA THR A 33 -0.52 -9.69 18.97
C THR A 33 -0.16 -11.13 18.62
N GLY A 34 0.07 -11.43 17.35
CA GLY A 34 0.34 -12.80 16.90
C GLY A 34 1.75 -13.00 16.36
N ALA A 35 1.92 -14.12 15.66
CA ALA A 35 3.18 -14.49 15.02
C ALA A 35 3.61 -13.51 13.89
N LEU A 36 2.72 -12.64 13.45
CA LEU A 36 2.96 -11.59 12.45
C LEU A 36 2.95 -10.18 13.04
N ALA A 37 3.16 -10.03 14.35
CA ALA A 37 3.12 -8.72 15.02
C ALA A 37 4.13 -7.73 14.45
N THR A 38 5.34 -8.17 14.11
CA THR A 38 6.34 -7.31 13.47
C THR A 38 5.88 -6.85 12.08
N GLU A 39 5.34 -7.74 11.28
CA GLU A 39 4.83 -7.45 9.95
C GLU A 39 3.58 -6.57 9.98
N SER A 40 2.77 -6.72 11.03
CA SER A 40 1.62 -5.85 11.32
C SER A 40 2.05 -4.38 11.50
N VAL A 41 3.11 -4.13 12.27
CA VAL A 41 3.68 -2.77 12.42
C VAL A 41 4.13 -2.22 11.08
N LEU A 42 4.83 -3.01 10.27
CA LEU A 42 5.30 -2.57 8.95
C LEU A 42 4.13 -2.25 7.99
N LEU A 43 3.06 -3.04 8.02
CA LEU A 43 1.86 -2.75 7.25
C LEU A 43 1.16 -1.48 7.75
N GLY A 44 1.10 -1.27 9.06
CA GLY A 44 0.54 -0.06 9.66
C GLY A 44 1.31 1.20 9.26
N ASP A 45 2.64 1.15 9.30
CA ASP A 45 3.50 2.26 8.88
C ASP A 45 3.35 2.55 7.38
N ALA A 46 3.28 1.51 6.54
CA ALA A 46 3.05 1.65 5.11
C ALA A 46 1.67 2.25 4.81
N LEU A 47 0.64 1.82 5.54
CA LEU A 47 -0.71 2.37 5.43
C LEU A 47 -0.75 3.85 5.80
N ALA A 48 -0.08 4.25 6.87
CA ALA A 48 0.01 5.65 7.30
C ALA A 48 0.75 6.50 6.26
N ALA A 49 1.86 5.99 5.71
CA ALA A 49 2.59 6.66 4.64
C ALA A 49 1.72 6.82 3.38
N PHE A 50 1.00 5.78 2.98
CA PHE A 50 0.10 5.83 1.82
C PHE A 50 -1.04 6.84 2.02
N ARG A 51 -1.66 6.89 3.21
CA ARG A 51 -2.66 7.93 3.54
C ARG A 51 -2.08 9.33 3.37
N GLY A 52 -0.85 9.56 3.82
CA GLY A 52 -0.15 10.84 3.62
C GLY A 52 0.12 11.17 2.15
N ILE A 53 0.51 10.19 1.33
CA ILE A 53 0.68 10.37 -0.12
C ILE A 53 -0.66 10.76 -0.76
N LEU A 54 -1.73 10.06 -0.41
CA LEU A 54 -3.06 10.29 -0.95
C LEU A 54 -3.57 11.69 -0.62
N GLU A 55 -3.49 12.10 0.65
CA GLU A 55 -3.89 13.44 1.11
C GLU A 55 -3.11 14.55 0.39
N HIS A 56 -1.78 14.38 0.29
CA HIS A 56 -0.92 15.33 -0.40
C HIS A 56 -1.27 15.43 -1.89
N THR A 57 -1.50 14.29 -2.55
CA THR A 57 -1.87 14.26 -3.97
C THR A 57 -3.22 14.95 -4.21
N PHE A 58 -4.21 14.75 -3.35
CA PHE A 58 -5.49 15.45 -3.47
C PHE A 58 -5.36 16.95 -3.25
N ALA A 59 -4.60 17.37 -2.24
CA ALA A 59 -4.34 18.79 -2.01
C ALA A 59 -3.63 19.43 -3.21
N GLN A 60 -2.69 18.73 -3.83
CA GLN A 60 -2.03 19.18 -5.05
C GLN A 60 -2.96 19.18 -6.27
N ALA A 61 -3.87 18.23 -6.39
CA ALA A 61 -4.83 18.19 -7.50
C ALA A 61 -5.74 19.43 -7.52
N ASP A 62 -6.08 19.97 -6.36
CA ASP A 62 -6.86 21.19 -6.23
C ASP A 62 -6.03 22.45 -6.54
N ALA A 63 -4.77 22.51 -6.10
CA ALA A 63 -3.91 23.68 -6.21
C ALA A 63 -3.08 23.73 -7.50
N ALA A 64 -2.55 22.58 -7.95
CA ALA A 64 -1.64 22.45 -9.08
C ALA A 64 -1.87 21.11 -9.81
N PRO A 65 -2.95 20.95 -10.60
CA PRO A 65 -3.35 19.67 -11.21
C PRO A 65 -2.26 19.02 -12.07
N ARG A 66 -1.45 19.83 -12.77
CA ARG A 66 -0.36 19.33 -13.62
C ARG A 66 0.77 18.69 -12.80
N VAL A 67 1.07 19.24 -11.63
CA VAL A 67 2.05 18.67 -10.69
C VAL A 67 1.52 17.37 -10.09
N ALA A 68 0.25 17.36 -9.68
CA ALA A 68 -0.40 16.15 -9.18
C ALA A 68 -0.35 15.01 -10.20
N ALA A 69 -0.51 15.31 -11.50
CA ALA A 69 -0.42 14.33 -12.58
C ALA A 69 0.96 13.66 -12.67
N LEU A 70 2.05 14.36 -12.37
CA LEU A 70 3.41 13.80 -12.34
C LEU A 70 3.55 12.72 -11.24
N GLY A 71 2.87 12.89 -10.11
CA GLY A 71 2.91 11.95 -8.98
C GLY A 71 1.99 10.74 -9.12
N LEU A 72 1.09 10.71 -10.12
CA LEU A 72 0.03 9.71 -10.20
C LEU A 72 0.53 8.28 -10.34
N THR A 73 1.56 8.04 -11.13
CA THR A 73 2.15 6.70 -11.31
C THR A 73 2.70 6.19 -9.99
N ARG A 74 3.40 7.03 -9.24
CA ARG A 74 3.94 6.70 -7.91
C ARG A 74 2.84 6.40 -6.91
N LEU A 75 1.77 7.18 -6.91
CA LEU A 75 0.58 6.94 -6.08
C LEU A 75 -0.03 5.56 -6.37
N LEU A 76 -0.20 5.20 -7.64
CA LEU A 76 -0.78 3.91 -8.04
C LEU A 76 0.13 2.74 -7.67
N MET A 77 1.44 2.88 -7.82
CA MET A 77 2.40 1.86 -7.40
C MET A 77 2.38 1.67 -5.88
N SER A 78 2.38 2.75 -5.11
CA SER A 78 2.29 2.69 -3.65
C SER A 78 0.99 2.04 -3.17
N MET A 79 -0.12 2.32 -3.82
CA MET A 79 -1.39 1.64 -3.56
C MET A 79 -1.29 0.14 -3.83
N GLY A 80 -0.67 -0.25 -4.92
CA GLY A 80 -0.41 -1.65 -5.27
C GLY A 80 0.39 -2.36 -4.18
N ASP A 81 1.47 -1.75 -3.72
CA ASP A 81 2.33 -2.33 -2.68
C ASP A 81 1.60 -2.54 -1.34
N VAL A 82 0.78 -1.57 -0.91
CA VAL A 82 -0.04 -1.72 0.31
C VAL A 82 -1.06 -2.86 0.17
N ILE A 83 -1.76 -2.92 -0.97
CA ILE A 83 -2.78 -3.96 -1.21
C ILE A 83 -2.13 -5.35 -1.27
N VAL A 84 -1.03 -5.50 -2.00
CA VAL A 84 -0.31 -6.77 -2.11
C VAL A 84 0.22 -7.19 -0.74
N GLY A 85 0.84 -6.29 0.02
CA GLY A 85 1.31 -6.56 1.37
C GLY A 85 0.20 -7.02 2.30
N TRP A 86 -0.95 -6.34 2.26
CA TRP A 86 -2.13 -6.72 3.01
C TRP A 86 -2.65 -8.12 2.66
N LEU A 87 -2.80 -8.42 1.37
CA LEU A 87 -3.30 -9.71 0.92
C LEU A 87 -2.33 -10.85 1.26
N LEU A 88 -1.03 -10.63 1.11
CA LEU A 88 0.00 -11.61 1.47
C LEU A 88 0.02 -11.87 2.99
N LEU A 89 -0.15 -10.86 3.83
CA LEU A 89 -0.21 -11.05 5.27
C LEU A 89 -1.50 -11.73 5.72
N ARG A 90 -2.63 -11.47 5.08
CA ARG A 90 -3.87 -12.24 5.31
C ARG A 90 -3.68 -13.71 4.94
N THR A 91 -3.05 -14.00 3.81
CA THR A 91 -2.73 -15.35 3.38
C THR A 91 -1.78 -16.04 4.36
N ALA A 92 -0.74 -15.33 4.83
CA ALA A 92 0.19 -15.84 5.83
C ALA A 92 -0.52 -16.15 7.17
N ALA A 93 -1.42 -15.28 7.62
CA ALA A 93 -2.21 -15.50 8.83
C ALA A 93 -3.12 -16.73 8.70
N ALA A 94 -3.78 -16.90 7.57
CA ALA A 94 -4.59 -18.09 7.29
C ALA A 94 -3.74 -19.37 7.26
N ALA A 95 -2.52 -19.31 6.70
CA ALA A 95 -1.59 -20.42 6.69
C ALA A 95 -1.15 -20.83 8.11
N LEU A 96 -0.82 -19.83 8.94
CA LEU A 96 -0.47 -20.07 10.35
C LEU A 96 -1.62 -20.69 11.15
N ALA A 97 -2.84 -20.23 10.92
CA ALA A 97 -4.03 -20.79 11.56
C ALA A 97 -4.24 -22.28 11.18
N ARG A 98 -4.01 -22.64 9.91
CA ARG A 98 -4.07 -24.03 9.43
C ARG A 98 -2.97 -24.89 10.00
N GLN A 99 -1.75 -24.38 10.13
CA GLN A 99 -0.63 -25.11 10.75
C GLN A 99 -0.90 -25.45 12.22
N SER A 100 -1.71 -24.63 12.90
CA SER A 100 -2.09 -24.84 14.29
C SER A 100 -3.26 -25.81 14.49
N ASP A 101 -3.92 -26.25 13.41
CA ASP A 101 -5.05 -27.17 13.44
C ASP A 101 -4.58 -28.61 13.17
N PRO A 102 -4.59 -29.51 14.18
CA PRO A 102 -4.12 -30.89 14.04
C PRO A 102 -4.95 -31.72 13.05
N SER A 103 -6.21 -31.32 12.78
CA SER A 103 -7.12 -32.03 11.88
C SER A 103 -6.82 -31.83 10.41
N LEU A 104 -6.06 -30.78 10.06
CA LEU A 104 -5.75 -30.36 8.69
C LEU A 104 -4.34 -30.74 8.22
N LEU A 105 -3.53 -31.34 9.12
CA LEU A 105 -2.14 -31.69 8.83
C LEU A 105 -2.05 -32.96 7.98
N LYS A 106 -1.63 -32.86 6.72
CA LYS A 106 -0.74 -33.86 6.10
C LYS A 106 -0.26 -33.58 4.67
N THR A 107 -0.83 -32.61 3.92
CA THR A 107 -0.50 -32.49 2.49
C THR A 107 -0.07 -31.09 2.03
N ALA A 108 -0.09 -30.09 2.89
CA ALA A 108 0.09 -28.69 2.50
C ALA A 108 1.16 -27.91 3.30
N ASP A 109 1.99 -28.58 4.12
CA ASP A 109 2.92 -27.88 5.02
C ASP A 109 3.95 -27.02 4.28
N ALA A 110 4.45 -27.47 3.14
CA ALA A 110 5.42 -26.71 2.35
C ALA A 110 4.80 -25.45 1.72
N ASP A 111 3.57 -25.56 1.21
CA ASP A 111 2.85 -24.42 0.62
C ASP A 111 2.44 -23.39 1.68
N LEU A 112 2.03 -23.87 2.86
CA LEU A 112 1.71 -23.00 4.00
C LEU A 112 2.94 -22.26 4.51
N ALA A 113 4.07 -22.94 4.65
CA ALA A 113 5.34 -22.32 5.01
C ALA A 113 5.80 -21.28 3.97
N GLY A 114 5.63 -21.58 2.69
CA GLY A 114 5.90 -20.66 1.59
C GLY A 114 5.05 -19.40 1.65
N SER A 115 3.76 -19.54 1.96
CA SER A 115 2.84 -18.41 2.12
C SER A 115 3.24 -17.48 3.27
N VAL A 116 3.64 -18.05 4.41
CA VAL A 116 4.15 -17.29 5.56
C VAL A 116 5.44 -16.56 5.21
N ALA A 117 6.39 -17.27 4.56
CA ALA A 117 7.66 -16.69 4.16
C ALA A 117 7.46 -15.53 3.16
N ALA A 118 6.59 -15.69 2.17
CA ALA A 118 6.28 -14.65 1.18
C ALA A 118 5.68 -13.40 1.83
N GLY A 119 4.71 -13.56 2.74
CA GLY A 119 4.12 -12.45 3.46
C GLY A 119 5.13 -11.68 4.31
N ARG A 120 5.97 -12.38 5.07
CA ARG A 120 7.05 -11.79 5.86
C ARG A 120 8.07 -11.09 5.01
N TRP A 121 8.51 -11.72 3.92
CA TRP A 121 9.50 -11.13 3.02
C TRP A 121 8.99 -9.81 2.43
N PHE A 122 7.77 -9.83 1.87
CA PHE A 122 7.18 -8.64 1.27
C PHE A 122 7.02 -7.50 2.28
N ALA A 123 6.49 -7.80 3.46
CA ALA A 123 6.32 -6.81 4.52
C ALA A 123 7.65 -6.18 4.96
N ARG A 124 8.73 -6.96 5.00
CA ARG A 124 10.05 -6.48 5.45
C ARG A 124 10.86 -5.81 4.35
N GLN A 125 10.69 -6.21 3.09
CA GLN A 125 11.52 -5.73 1.99
C GLN A 125 10.84 -4.67 1.13
N VAL A 126 9.51 -4.66 1.03
CA VAL A 126 8.78 -3.75 0.14
C VAL A 126 8.07 -2.65 0.92
N LEU A 127 7.29 -2.98 1.93
CA LEU A 127 6.47 -2.00 2.64
C LEU A 127 7.26 -0.83 3.26
N PRO A 128 8.48 -0.98 3.79
CA PRO A 128 9.25 0.15 4.32
C PRO A 128 9.57 1.25 3.31
N HIS A 129 9.54 0.94 2.01
CA HIS A 129 9.79 1.93 0.95
C HIS A 129 8.70 3.01 0.88
N LEU A 130 7.49 2.75 1.36
CA LEU A 130 6.41 3.73 1.31
C LEU A 130 6.70 5.00 2.11
N THR A 131 7.49 4.91 3.17
CA THR A 131 7.93 6.09 3.92
C THR A 131 8.79 7.01 3.05
N ALA A 132 9.70 6.45 2.26
CA ALA A 132 10.49 7.21 1.29
C ALA A 132 9.63 7.76 0.14
N GLU A 133 8.63 7.01 -0.31
CA GLU A 133 7.68 7.48 -1.32
C GLU A 133 6.86 8.69 -0.84
N LEU A 134 6.48 8.73 0.43
CA LEU A 134 5.81 9.89 1.03
C LEU A 134 6.72 11.13 1.00
N VAL A 135 7.99 10.97 1.37
CA VAL A 135 8.98 12.07 1.31
C VAL A 135 9.12 12.56 -0.13
N ALA A 136 9.28 11.64 -1.09
CA ALA A 136 9.40 11.98 -2.51
C ALA A 136 8.14 12.69 -3.06
N ALA A 137 6.94 12.25 -2.64
CA ALA A 137 5.70 12.89 -3.04
C ALA A 137 5.62 14.35 -2.56
N ARG A 138 6.08 14.63 -1.35
CA ARG A 138 6.10 15.98 -0.76
C ARG A 138 7.14 16.92 -1.39
N LEU A 139 8.17 16.37 -2.00
CA LEU A 139 9.22 17.12 -2.70
C LEU A 139 8.92 17.36 -4.18
N LEU A 140 7.84 16.80 -4.68
CA LEU A 140 7.44 16.99 -6.08
C LEU A 140 6.98 18.42 -6.32
N ASP A 141 7.57 19.07 -7.33
CA ASP A 141 7.30 20.45 -7.71
C ASP A 141 7.02 20.59 -9.22
N GLU A 142 6.89 21.82 -9.69
CA GLU A 142 6.60 22.15 -11.09
C GLU A 142 7.84 22.26 -11.98
N GLU A 143 9.05 22.21 -11.44
CA GLU A 143 10.30 22.42 -12.19
C GLU A 143 10.37 21.57 -13.46
N PRO A 144 10.02 20.28 -13.46
CA PRO A 144 10.02 19.46 -14.68
C PRO A 144 9.05 19.95 -15.76
N LEU A 145 8.00 20.67 -15.38
CA LEU A 145 6.98 21.19 -16.31
C LEU A 145 7.41 22.51 -16.96
N LEU A 146 8.44 23.17 -16.43
CA LEU A 146 8.96 24.44 -16.92
C LEU A 146 10.09 24.25 -17.95
N LEU A 147 10.58 23.02 -18.13
CA LEU A 147 11.62 22.72 -19.11
C LEU A 147 11.08 22.88 -20.54
N PRO A 148 11.84 23.57 -21.44
CA PRO A 148 11.48 23.62 -22.85
C PRO A 148 11.50 22.25 -23.49
N ASP A 149 10.60 22.00 -24.46
CA ASP A 149 10.53 20.71 -25.20
C ASP A 149 11.87 20.32 -25.84
N ALA A 150 12.71 21.30 -26.18
CA ALA A 150 14.06 21.07 -26.73
C ALA A 150 15.07 20.53 -25.70
N SER A 151 14.72 20.45 -24.41
CA SER A 151 15.57 19.97 -23.33
C SER A 151 15.30 18.50 -22.94
N LEU A 152 14.28 17.89 -23.57
CA LEU A 152 13.89 16.50 -23.40
C LEU A 152 14.33 15.66 -24.60
#